data_5d1d6a730a109bb2a45454eda282706e
#
_entry.id   5d1d6a730a109bb2a45454eda282706e
#
_cell.length_a   1.000
_cell.length_b   1.000
_cell.length_c   1.000
_cell.angle_alpha   90.00
_cell.angle_beta   90.00
_cell.angle_gamma   90.00
#
_symmetry.space_group_name_H-M   'P 1'
#
loop_
_entity.id
_entity.type
_entity.pdbx_description
1 polymer ?
#
loop_
_entity_poly.entity_id
_entity_poly.type
_entity_poly.pdbx_seq_one_letter_code
_entity_poly.pdbx_strand_id
1 'polypeptide(L)'
;IRIDGGFSVWDPARNYWRSDPGRPAAYHFAATEVWEGLEVGGQRVCEGLERDWIRWQEGRKHQFKALEEVLRVLSPVAEPLRAGAPQRLFIGEGRDRPTLLIGSQTVPVALASAGVRRVLALAYFLVWAWYEHRVAAELLGKRPESRVVILFDEPETHLHPRWQRTIVPSVLAAVDALRGKSDTPPQVLLASHAPLVAASLEP
;
A
#
# COMPACT_ATOMS: atom_id res chain seq x y z
N ILE A 1 10.05 -1.03 -2.41
CA ILE A 1 9.63 0.25 -1.77
C ILE A 1 10.86 1.13 -1.76
N ARG A 2 10.75 2.34 -2.30
CA ARG A 2 11.88 3.23 -2.55
C ARG A 2 11.94 4.34 -1.50
N ILE A 3 13.14 4.88 -1.30
CA ILE A 3 13.39 5.98 -0.35
C ILE A 3 12.58 7.25 -0.68
N ASP A 4 12.37 7.52 -1.98
CA ASP A 4 11.62 8.69 -2.47
C ASP A 4 10.08 8.59 -2.28
N GLY A 5 9.60 7.52 -1.65
CA GLY A 5 8.17 7.24 -1.46
C GLY A 5 7.50 6.59 -2.66
N GLY A 6 8.24 6.29 -3.71
CA GLY A 6 7.77 5.53 -4.85
C GLY A 6 7.78 4.02 -4.59
N PHE A 7 7.13 3.29 -5.49
CA PHE A 7 7.03 1.83 -5.42
C PHE A 7 7.38 1.20 -6.77
N SER A 8 7.85 -0.04 -6.69
CA SER A 8 8.03 -0.87 -7.87
C SER A 8 7.40 -2.22 -7.63
N VAL A 9 6.63 -2.70 -8.59
CA VAL A 9 5.96 -4.00 -8.52
C VAL A 9 6.40 -4.86 -9.69
N TRP A 10 6.91 -6.03 -9.37
CA TRP A 10 7.03 -7.13 -10.30
C TRP A 10 6.00 -8.19 -9.92
N ASP A 11 5.15 -8.57 -10.87
CA ASP A 11 4.08 -9.54 -10.66
C ASP A 11 4.23 -10.69 -11.65
N PRO A 12 4.44 -11.94 -11.19
CA PRO A 12 4.59 -13.09 -12.08
C PRO A 12 3.36 -13.33 -12.95
N ALA A 13 2.14 -13.06 -12.46
CA ALA A 13 0.94 -13.21 -13.25
C ALA A 13 0.91 -12.24 -14.45
N ARG A 14 1.32 -10.99 -14.23
CA ARG A 14 1.39 -9.98 -15.28
C ARG A 14 2.57 -10.17 -16.23
N ASN A 15 3.62 -10.87 -15.82
CA ASN A 15 4.81 -11.14 -16.61
C ASN A 15 4.79 -12.48 -17.34
N TYR A 16 3.75 -13.26 -17.17
CA TYR A 16 3.62 -14.57 -17.80
C TYR A 16 3.62 -14.51 -19.34
N TRP A 17 3.14 -13.40 -19.90
CA TRP A 17 3.08 -13.15 -21.34
C TRP A 17 4.25 -12.28 -21.80
N ARG A 18 5.47 -12.79 -21.73
CA ARG A 18 6.66 -12.10 -22.24
C ARG A 18 6.68 -11.86 -23.76
N SER A 19 5.68 -12.29 -24.50
CA SER A 19 5.57 -12.13 -25.93
C SER A 19 5.16 -10.71 -26.38
N ASP A 20 4.79 -9.83 -25.45
CA ASP A 20 4.47 -8.43 -25.77
C ASP A 20 5.67 -7.53 -25.44
N PRO A 21 6.46 -7.12 -26.45
CA PRO A 21 7.65 -6.27 -26.25
C PRO A 21 7.31 -4.87 -25.72
N GLY A 22 6.05 -4.45 -25.75
CA GLY A 22 5.59 -3.17 -25.22
C GLY A 22 5.28 -3.16 -23.73
N ARG A 23 5.22 -4.33 -23.06
CA ARG A 23 4.94 -4.40 -21.62
C ARG A 23 6.20 -4.31 -20.78
N PRO A 24 6.26 -3.40 -19.79
CA PRO A 24 7.37 -3.33 -18.87
C PRO A 24 7.43 -4.58 -17.99
N ALA A 25 8.62 -5.05 -17.65
CA ALA A 25 8.82 -6.19 -16.76
C ALA A 25 8.35 -5.89 -15.32
N ALA A 26 8.41 -4.63 -14.92
CA ALA A 26 7.90 -4.14 -13.64
C ALA A 26 7.23 -2.78 -13.83
N TYR A 27 6.24 -2.49 -13.00
CA TYR A 27 5.63 -1.16 -12.92
C TYR A 27 6.36 -0.33 -11.87
N HIS A 28 6.76 0.87 -12.25
CA HIS A 28 7.44 1.82 -11.37
C HIS A 28 6.51 3.00 -11.13
N PHE A 29 6.21 3.26 -9.88
CA PHE A 29 5.35 4.35 -9.44
C PHE A 29 6.22 5.42 -8.79
N ALA A 30 6.18 6.65 -9.30
CA ALA A 30 6.64 7.79 -8.54
C ALA A 30 5.74 8.02 -7.30
N ALA A 31 6.24 8.75 -6.31
CA ALA A 31 5.44 9.02 -5.10
C ALA A 31 4.08 9.67 -5.42
N THR A 32 4.02 10.58 -6.38
CA THR A 32 2.78 11.22 -6.85
C THR A 32 1.83 10.24 -7.54
N GLU A 33 2.37 9.30 -8.32
CA GLU A 33 1.57 8.31 -9.04
C GLU A 33 0.91 7.27 -8.12
N VAL A 34 1.47 7.06 -6.92
CA VAL A 34 0.80 6.27 -5.88
C VAL A 34 -0.52 6.92 -5.46
N TRP A 35 -0.57 8.26 -5.42
CA TRP A 35 -1.75 9.02 -5.01
C TRP A 35 -2.72 9.29 -6.16
N GLU A 36 -2.20 9.63 -7.32
CA GLU A 36 -2.96 10.14 -8.46
C GLU A 36 -3.25 9.07 -9.53
N GLY A 37 -2.49 7.98 -9.48
CA GLY A 37 -2.59 6.86 -10.41
C GLY A 37 -1.46 6.83 -11.43
N LEU A 38 -1.30 5.67 -12.06
CA LEU A 38 -0.28 5.40 -13.08
C LEU A 38 -0.93 5.07 -14.41
N GLU A 39 -0.43 5.69 -15.46
CA GLU A 39 -0.77 5.39 -16.84
C GLU A 39 0.49 4.98 -17.62
N VAL A 40 0.42 3.88 -18.35
CA VAL A 40 1.51 3.35 -19.15
C VAL A 40 1.00 3.07 -20.57
N GLY A 41 1.62 3.66 -21.57
CA GLY A 41 1.23 3.44 -22.97
C GLY A 41 -0.23 3.80 -23.29
N GLY A 42 -0.78 4.83 -22.64
CA GLY A 42 -2.20 5.24 -22.78
C GLY A 42 -3.20 4.35 -22.05
N GLN A 43 -2.73 3.37 -21.27
CA GLN A 43 -3.57 2.50 -20.45
C GLN A 43 -3.44 2.86 -18.97
N ARG A 44 -4.57 3.03 -18.30
CA ARG A 44 -4.61 3.24 -16.86
C ARG A 44 -4.27 1.92 -16.13
N VAL A 45 -3.11 1.88 -15.49
CA VAL A 45 -2.63 0.72 -14.71
C VAL A 45 -3.17 0.74 -13.29
N CYS A 46 -3.29 1.95 -12.72
CA CYS A 46 -3.70 2.16 -11.33
C CYS A 46 -4.44 3.49 -11.23
N GLU A 47 -5.56 3.53 -10.51
CA GLU A 47 -6.34 4.76 -10.31
C GLU A 47 -5.72 5.69 -9.25
N GLY A 48 -4.87 5.14 -8.38
CA GLY A 48 -4.25 5.86 -7.28
C GLY A 48 -5.06 5.82 -5.98
N LEU A 49 -4.35 6.06 -4.88
CA LEU A 49 -4.88 5.93 -3.53
C LEU A 49 -6.19 6.69 -3.32
N GLU A 50 -6.25 7.96 -3.73
CA GLU A 50 -7.42 8.79 -3.44
C GLU A 50 -8.69 8.30 -4.14
N ARG A 51 -8.58 7.91 -5.43
CA ARG A 51 -9.74 7.44 -6.19
C ARG A 51 -10.14 6.02 -5.81
N ASP A 52 -9.16 5.13 -5.66
CA ASP A 52 -9.43 3.75 -5.28
C ASP A 52 -10.01 3.65 -3.88
N TRP A 53 -9.53 4.45 -2.92
CA TRP A 53 -10.09 4.48 -1.58
C TRP A 53 -11.58 4.80 -1.60
N ILE A 54 -11.97 5.91 -2.25
CA ILE A 54 -13.38 6.30 -2.36
C ILE A 54 -14.20 5.21 -3.06
N ARG A 55 -13.71 4.72 -4.21
CA ARG A 55 -14.39 3.67 -4.97
C ARG A 55 -14.59 2.38 -4.17
N TRP A 56 -13.59 2.00 -3.37
CA TRP A 56 -13.66 0.81 -2.53
C TRP A 56 -14.58 1.02 -1.33
N GLN A 57 -14.54 2.18 -0.72
CA GLN A 57 -15.35 2.54 0.43
C GLN A 57 -16.84 2.63 0.07
N GLU A 58 -17.20 3.40 -0.94
CA GLU A 58 -18.57 3.55 -1.42
C GLU A 58 -19.15 2.25 -1.95
N GLY A 59 -18.34 1.50 -2.71
CA GLY A 59 -18.72 0.20 -3.24
C GLY A 59 -18.72 -0.92 -2.20
N ARG A 60 -18.36 -0.66 -0.93
CA ARG A 60 -18.21 -1.66 0.14
C ARG A 60 -17.38 -2.88 -0.29
N LYS A 61 -16.34 -2.63 -1.08
CA LYS A 61 -15.52 -3.69 -1.68
C LYS A 61 -14.64 -4.38 -0.65
N HIS A 62 -14.24 -5.61 -0.95
CA HIS A 62 -13.31 -6.38 -0.13
C HIS A 62 -11.95 -5.67 0.03
N GLN A 63 -11.51 -4.92 -0.98
CA GLN A 63 -10.31 -4.11 -0.93
C GLN A 63 -10.36 -3.05 0.18
N PHE A 64 -11.53 -2.44 0.42
CA PHE A 64 -11.67 -1.47 1.48
C PHE A 64 -11.50 -2.10 2.87
N LYS A 65 -12.14 -3.24 3.10
CA LYS A 65 -11.95 -4.00 4.36
C LYS A 65 -10.51 -4.43 4.58
N ALA A 66 -9.83 -4.85 3.50
CA ALA A 66 -8.43 -5.19 3.55
C ALA A 66 -7.56 -3.97 3.86
N LEU A 67 -7.88 -2.80 3.28
CA LEU A 67 -7.19 -1.54 3.57
C LEU A 67 -7.34 -1.14 5.05
N GLU A 68 -8.54 -1.22 5.60
CA GLU A 68 -8.78 -0.94 7.02
C GLU A 68 -7.97 -1.88 7.92
N GLU A 69 -7.93 -3.16 7.60
CA GLU A 69 -7.15 -4.15 8.36
C GLU A 69 -5.64 -3.88 8.26
N VAL A 70 -5.14 -3.61 7.06
CA VAL A 70 -3.72 -3.26 6.85
C VAL A 70 -3.36 -1.97 7.59
N LEU A 71 -4.22 -0.94 7.55
CA LEU A 71 -4.01 0.29 8.31
C LEU A 71 -3.96 0.03 9.81
N ARG A 72 -4.86 -0.81 10.31
CA ARG A 72 -4.87 -1.21 11.73
C ARG A 72 -3.57 -1.89 12.14
N VAL A 73 -3.06 -2.80 11.32
CA VAL A 73 -1.81 -3.54 11.58
C VAL A 73 -0.58 -2.65 11.49
N LEU A 74 -0.54 -1.73 10.51
CA LEU A 74 0.58 -0.81 10.33
C LEU A 74 0.60 0.34 11.35
N SER A 75 -0.51 0.59 12.05
CA SER A 75 -0.61 1.70 13.01
C SER A 75 -0.10 1.31 14.39
N PRO A 76 0.51 2.25 15.14
CA PRO A 76 0.78 2.04 16.55
C PRO A 76 -0.51 1.80 17.32
N VAL A 77 -0.47 0.86 18.28
CA VAL A 77 -1.66 0.49 19.09
C VAL A 77 -2.29 1.69 19.78
N ALA A 78 -1.48 2.65 20.24
CA ALA A 78 -1.95 3.85 20.93
C ALA A 78 -2.64 4.88 20.00
N GLU A 79 -2.35 4.84 18.70
CA GLU A 79 -2.86 5.83 17.73
C GLU A 79 -3.25 5.12 16.42
N PRO A 80 -4.31 4.30 16.42
CA PRO A 80 -4.72 3.56 15.24
C PRO A 80 -5.28 4.50 14.18
N LEU A 81 -4.77 4.37 12.94
CA LEU A 81 -5.33 5.04 11.79
C LEU A 81 -6.61 4.33 11.37
N ARG A 82 -7.70 5.06 11.27
CA ARG A 82 -9.00 4.54 10.84
C ARG A 82 -9.54 5.36 9.69
N ALA A 83 -10.21 4.70 8.75
CA ALA A 83 -10.89 5.39 7.68
C ALA A 83 -12.06 6.20 8.22
N GLY A 84 -12.17 7.46 7.79
CA GLY A 84 -13.32 8.32 8.03
C GLY A 84 -14.30 8.33 6.87
N ALA A 85 -15.41 9.03 7.02
CA ALA A 85 -16.35 9.27 5.93
C ALA A 85 -15.71 10.20 4.88
N PRO A 86 -15.91 9.95 3.57
CA PRO A 86 -15.46 10.87 2.54
C PRO A 86 -16.02 12.27 2.74
N GLN A 87 -15.22 13.29 2.42
CA GLN A 87 -15.63 14.69 2.58
C GLN A 87 -15.26 15.53 1.37
N ARG A 88 -16.15 16.47 1.00
CA ARG A 88 -15.87 17.51 0.04
C ARG A 88 -15.02 18.60 0.69
N LEU A 89 -13.80 18.83 0.18
CA LEU A 89 -12.86 19.79 0.75
C LEU A 89 -12.92 21.17 0.07
N PHE A 90 -13.17 21.18 -1.23
CA PHE A 90 -13.11 22.41 -2.01
C PHE A 90 -14.41 22.61 -2.80
N ILE A 91 -14.92 23.84 -2.81
CA ILE A 91 -16.15 24.21 -3.51
C ILE A 91 -16.02 23.96 -5.02
N GLY A 92 -14.84 24.15 -5.58
CA GLY A 92 -14.58 23.97 -7.02
C GLY A 92 -14.31 22.51 -7.45
N GLU A 93 -14.22 21.57 -6.50
CA GLU A 93 -14.00 20.15 -6.82
C GLU A 93 -15.33 19.40 -6.85
N GLY A 94 -15.54 18.62 -7.92
CA GLY A 94 -16.71 17.76 -8.07
C GLY A 94 -16.60 16.40 -7.37
N ARG A 95 -15.56 16.16 -6.52
CA ARG A 95 -15.29 14.87 -5.88
C ARG A 95 -15.10 14.98 -4.38
N ASP A 96 -15.45 13.93 -3.67
CA ASP A 96 -15.13 13.76 -2.27
C ASP A 96 -13.71 13.22 -2.11
N ARG A 97 -13.08 13.52 -0.99
CA ARG A 97 -11.72 13.11 -0.64
C ARG A 97 -11.76 12.11 0.51
N PRO A 98 -10.88 11.09 0.51
CA PRO A 98 -10.78 10.18 1.63
C PRO A 98 -10.26 10.91 2.88
N THR A 99 -10.74 10.47 4.04
CA THR A 99 -10.35 11.03 5.33
C THR A 99 -9.89 9.94 6.29
N LEU A 100 -9.17 10.35 7.31
CA LEU A 100 -8.77 9.55 8.46
C LEU A 100 -9.40 10.08 9.73
N LEU A 101 -9.71 9.18 10.64
CA LEU A 101 -9.98 9.48 12.03
C LEU A 101 -8.67 9.34 12.82
N ILE A 102 -8.17 10.44 13.37
CA ILE A 102 -6.99 10.49 14.22
C ILE A 102 -7.42 11.09 15.57
N GLY A 103 -7.50 10.23 16.59
CA GLY A 103 -8.15 10.63 17.85
C GLY A 103 -9.61 11.02 17.63
N SER A 104 -9.98 12.24 17.99
CA SER A 104 -11.32 12.80 17.78
C SER A 104 -11.46 13.64 16.50
N GLN A 105 -10.40 13.75 15.71
CA GLN A 105 -10.38 14.62 14.53
C GLN A 105 -10.52 13.82 13.24
N THR A 106 -11.27 14.39 12.29
CA THR A 106 -11.31 13.92 10.90
C THR A 106 -10.32 14.73 10.07
N VAL A 107 -9.32 14.04 9.51
CA VAL A 107 -8.25 14.67 8.74
C VAL A 107 -8.27 14.13 7.31
N PRO A 108 -8.35 15.00 6.30
CA PRO A 108 -8.21 14.58 4.91
C PRO A 108 -6.84 13.91 4.68
N VAL A 109 -6.80 12.79 3.98
CA VAL A 109 -5.55 12.03 3.78
C VAL A 109 -4.47 12.87 3.08
N ALA A 110 -4.86 13.77 2.20
CA ALA A 110 -3.94 14.67 1.50
C ALA A 110 -3.24 15.67 2.45
N LEU A 111 -3.87 16.00 3.60
CA LEU A 111 -3.37 16.95 4.61
C LEU A 111 -2.70 16.25 5.81
N ALA A 112 -2.62 14.93 5.79
CA ALA A 112 -1.94 14.18 6.84
C ALA A 112 -0.42 14.43 6.84
N SER A 113 0.23 14.22 7.98
CA SER A 113 1.69 14.38 8.10
C SER A 113 2.44 13.47 7.11
N ALA A 114 3.67 13.82 6.77
CA ALA A 114 4.49 13.06 5.83
C ALA A 114 4.62 11.57 6.25
N GLY A 115 4.82 11.30 7.54
CA GLY A 115 4.89 9.94 8.06
C GLY A 115 3.58 9.17 7.91
N VAL A 116 2.45 9.79 8.25
CA VAL A 116 1.12 9.19 8.04
C VAL A 116 0.89 8.93 6.55
N ARG A 117 1.18 9.88 5.70
CA ARG A 117 1.05 9.72 4.24
C ARG A 117 1.89 8.56 3.70
N ARG A 118 3.10 8.35 4.24
CA ARG A 118 3.96 7.22 3.86
C ARG A 118 3.33 5.88 4.26
N VAL A 119 2.78 5.79 5.48
CA VAL A 119 2.06 4.59 5.94
C VAL A 119 0.80 4.33 5.11
N LEU A 120 0.05 5.37 4.76
CA LEU A 120 -1.12 5.26 3.89
C LEU A 120 -0.77 4.75 2.49
N ALA A 121 0.28 5.31 1.89
CA ALA A 121 0.77 4.87 0.58
C ALA A 121 1.20 3.40 0.62
N LEU A 122 1.90 2.99 1.67
CA LEU A 122 2.31 1.60 1.88
C LEU A 122 1.09 0.67 2.04
N ALA A 123 0.14 1.03 2.90
CA ALA A 123 -1.08 0.24 3.11
C ALA A 123 -1.87 0.06 1.81
N TYR A 124 -2.12 1.17 1.11
CA TYR A 124 -2.80 1.16 -0.17
C TYR A 124 -2.09 0.26 -1.18
N PHE A 125 -0.77 0.42 -1.30
CA PHE A 125 -0.01 -0.27 -2.32
C PHE A 125 0.08 -1.78 -2.09
N LEU A 126 0.17 -2.23 -0.84
CA LEU A 126 0.09 -3.65 -0.48
C LEU A 126 -1.26 -4.24 -0.87
N VAL A 127 -2.35 -3.55 -0.55
CA VAL A 127 -3.71 -3.99 -0.91
C VAL A 127 -3.89 -4.01 -2.42
N TRP A 128 -3.54 -2.90 -3.11
CA TRP A 128 -3.67 -2.79 -4.55
C TRP A 128 -2.90 -3.88 -5.27
N ALA A 129 -1.60 -4.05 -4.96
CA ALA A 129 -0.76 -5.04 -5.62
C ALA A 129 -1.27 -6.47 -5.41
N TRP A 130 -1.73 -6.79 -4.20
CA TRP A 130 -2.27 -8.11 -3.88
C TRP A 130 -3.56 -8.42 -4.67
N TYR A 131 -4.51 -7.49 -4.69
CA TYR A 131 -5.76 -7.70 -5.42
C TYR A 131 -5.57 -7.72 -6.93
N GLU A 132 -4.70 -6.87 -7.47
CA GLU A 132 -4.38 -6.88 -8.90
C GLU A 132 -3.67 -8.17 -9.32
N HIS A 133 -2.77 -8.71 -8.47
CA HIS A 133 -2.17 -10.02 -8.69
C HIS A 133 -3.23 -11.12 -8.76
N ARG A 134 -4.19 -11.12 -7.84
CA ARG A 134 -5.28 -12.11 -7.83
C ARG A 134 -6.14 -12.03 -9.09
N VAL A 135 -6.52 -10.82 -9.48
CA VAL A 135 -7.30 -10.59 -10.72
C VAL A 135 -6.52 -11.07 -11.94
N ALA A 136 -5.23 -10.74 -12.03
CA ALA A 136 -4.39 -11.19 -13.14
C ALA A 136 -4.25 -12.72 -13.18
N ALA A 137 -4.07 -13.37 -12.03
CA ALA A 137 -3.98 -14.83 -11.94
C ALA A 137 -5.32 -15.49 -12.36
N GLU A 138 -6.45 -14.94 -11.92
CA GLU A 138 -7.79 -15.44 -12.30
C GLU A 138 -8.02 -15.33 -13.81
N LEU A 139 -7.70 -14.20 -14.42
CA LEU A 139 -7.80 -14.00 -15.88
C LEU A 139 -6.94 -14.99 -16.67
N LEU A 140 -5.87 -15.48 -16.07
CA LEU A 140 -4.99 -16.51 -16.66
C LEU A 140 -5.43 -17.94 -16.35
N GLY A 141 -6.49 -18.13 -15.58
CA GLY A 141 -6.92 -19.46 -15.12
C GLY A 141 -5.90 -20.12 -14.18
N LYS A 142 -5.10 -19.32 -13.46
CA LYS A 142 -4.04 -19.79 -12.55
C LYS A 142 -4.38 -19.52 -11.10
N ARG A 143 -3.77 -20.29 -10.22
CA ARG A 143 -3.79 -19.97 -8.78
C ARG A 143 -2.87 -18.76 -8.51
N PRO A 144 -3.31 -17.79 -7.70
CA PRO A 144 -2.44 -16.72 -7.27
C PRO A 144 -1.21 -17.26 -6.51
N GLU A 145 -0.06 -16.66 -6.76
CA GLU A 145 1.15 -16.92 -5.99
C GLU A 145 1.00 -16.36 -4.58
N SER A 146 1.37 -17.16 -3.59
CA SER A 146 1.32 -16.73 -2.18
C SER A 146 2.66 -16.21 -1.67
N ARG A 147 3.75 -16.42 -2.41
CA ARG A 147 5.08 -15.95 -2.05
C ARG A 147 5.19 -14.44 -2.30
N VAL A 148 5.52 -13.70 -1.25
CA VAL A 148 5.73 -12.25 -1.31
C VAL A 148 7.12 -11.93 -0.83
N VAL A 149 7.86 -11.16 -1.63
CA VAL A 149 9.17 -10.61 -1.30
C VAL A 149 9.10 -9.09 -1.37
N ILE A 150 9.49 -8.42 -0.31
CA ILE A 150 9.50 -6.96 -0.21
C ILE A 150 10.94 -6.48 -0.12
N LEU A 151 11.33 -5.63 -1.04
CA LEU A 151 12.56 -4.84 -0.97
C LEU A 151 12.20 -3.51 -0.36
N PHE A 152 12.76 -3.17 0.80
CA PHE A 152 12.40 -1.97 1.54
C PHE A 152 13.65 -1.12 1.79
N ASP A 153 13.71 0.01 1.10
CA ASP A 153 14.80 0.96 1.19
C ASP A 153 14.40 2.10 2.11
N GLU A 154 15.19 2.33 3.18
CA GLU A 154 15.00 3.35 4.19
C GLU A 154 13.53 3.43 4.72
N PRO A 155 13.01 2.35 5.33
CA PRO A 155 11.62 2.31 5.83
C PRO A 155 11.32 3.41 6.86
N GLU A 156 12.32 3.85 7.58
CA GLU A 156 12.24 4.89 8.61
C GLU A 156 12.02 6.30 8.09
N THR A 157 12.29 6.56 6.82
CA THR A 157 12.23 7.90 6.24
C THR A 157 10.86 8.54 6.50
N HIS A 158 10.88 9.72 7.15
CA HIS A 158 9.70 10.47 7.58
C HIS A 158 8.83 9.81 8.66
N LEU A 159 9.18 8.60 9.14
CA LEU A 159 8.41 7.94 10.19
C LEU A 159 8.81 8.46 11.58
N HIS A 160 7.78 8.66 12.41
CA HIS A 160 7.99 8.91 13.84
C HIS A 160 8.65 7.67 14.49
N PRO A 161 9.54 7.84 15.51
CA PRO A 161 10.24 6.73 16.18
C PRO A 161 9.34 5.54 16.62
N ARG A 162 8.08 5.81 16.97
CA ARG A 162 7.11 4.74 17.31
C ARG A 162 6.86 3.80 16.13
N TRP A 163 6.75 4.32 14.92
CA TRP A 163 6.59 3.50 13.71
C TRP A 163 7.89 2.81 13.32
N GLN A 164 9.04 3.48 13.49
CA GLN A 164 10.33 2.87 13.18
C GLN A 164 10.56 1.56 13.94
N ARG A 165 10.07 1.46 15.19
CA ARG A 165 10.17 0.26 16.02
C ARG A 165 9.27 -0.91 15.59
N THR A 166 8.24 -0.64 14.80
CA THR A 166 7.22 -1.65 14.47
C THR A 166 7.01 -1.85 12.98
N ILE A 167 7.58 -1.00 12.14
CA ILE A 167 7.24 -0.97 10.70
C ILE A 167 7.51 -2.32 10.02
N VAL A 168 8.64 -2.95 10.27
CA VAL A 168 8.99 -4.20 9.61
C VAL A 168 8.10 -5.36 10.05
N PRO A 169 7.96 -5.66 11.36
CA PRO A 169 7.02 -6.69 11.80
C PRO A 169 5.57 -6.39 11.40
N SER A 170 5.16 -5.11 11.40
CA SER A 170 3.82 -4.73 10.94
C SER A 170 3.60 -4.97 9.45
N VAL A 171 4.61 -4.73 8.61
CA VAL A 171 4.54 -5.03 7.17
C VAL A 171 4.40 -6.54 6.94
N LEU A 172 5.19 -7.36 7.64
CA LEU A 172 5.06 -8.81 7.56
C LEU A 172 3.67 -9.29 7.96
N ALA A 173 3.15 -8.78 9.09
CA ALA A 173 1.81 -9.11 9.57
C ALA A 173 0.71 -8.62 8.60
N ALA A 174 0.87 -7.45 7.98
CA ALA A 174 -0.06 -6.94 6.98
C ALA A 174 -0.11 -7.82 5.72
N VAL A 175 1.04 -8.29 5.26
CA VAL A 175 1.11 -9.23 4.13
C VAL A 175 0.45 -10.56 4.48
N ASP A 176 0.68 -11.08 5.69
CA ASP A 176 0.02 -12.31 6.17
C ASP A 176 -1.50 -12.15 6.26
N ALA A 177 -1.99 -11.00 6.72
CA ALA A 177 -3.42 -10.70 6.75
C ALA A 177 -4.05 -10.66 5.35
N LEU A 178 -3.32 -10.16 4.35
CA LEU A 178 -3.79 -10.08 2.95
C LEU A 178 -3.86 -11.44 2.27
N ARG A 179 -2.82 -12.25 2.40
CA ARG A 179 -2.71 -13.52 1.69
C ARG A 179 -3.39 -14.69 2.40
N GLY A 180 -3.75 -14.51 3.67
CA GLY A 180 -4.29 -15.59 4.52
C GLY A 180 -3.22 -16.62 4.90
N LYS A 181 -3.67 -17.81 5.33
CA LYS A 181 -2.76 -18.90 5.70
C LYS A 181 -1.95 -19.36 4.49
N SER A 182 -0.63 -19.33 4.61
CA SER A 182 0.34 -19.82 3.64
C SER A 182 1.48 -20.52 4.35
N ASP A 183 1.97 -21.59 3.76
CA ASP A 183 3.09 -22.37 4.31
C ASP A 183 4.45 -21.65 4.13
N THR A 184 4.50 -20.63 3.28
CA THR A 184 5.72 -19.87 3.03
C THR A 184 5.60 -18.49 3.65
N PRO A 185 6.43 -18.11 4.63
CA PRO A 185 6.40 -16.78 5.22
C PRO A 185 6.79 -15.70 4.19
N PRO A 186 6.28 -14.46 4.31
CA PRO A 186 6.76 -13.35 3.50
C PRO A 186 8.22 -13.03 3.86
N GLN A 187 8.95 -12.51 2.89
CA GLN A 187 10.35 -12.11 3.07
C GLN A 187 10.49 -10.60 2.92
N VAL A 188 11.27 -9.98 3.79
CA VAL A 188 11.67 -8.58 3.68
C VAL A 188 13.18 -8.50 3.57
N LEU A 189 13.65 -7.84 2.51
CA LEU A 189 15.04 -7.45 2.32
C LEU A 189 15.11 -5.96 2.59
N LEU A 190 15.89 -5.57 3.57
CA LEU A 190 15.86 -4.25 4.18
C LEU A 190 17.23 -3.57 4.06
N ALA A 191 17.23 -2.31 3.60
CA ALA A 191 18.34 -1.39 3.77
C ALA A 191 17.88 -0.26 4.71
N SER A 192 18.59 -0.03 5.81
CA SER A 192 18.24 1.00 6.81
C SER A 192 19.48 1.50 7.54
N HIS A 193 19.45 2.77 7.90
CA HIS A 193 20.43 3.40 8.79
C HIS A 193 19.88 3.67 10.20
N ALA A 194 18.61 3.33 10.47
CA ALA A 194 17.97 3.60 11.75
C ALA A 194 18.18 2.49 12.77
N PRO A 195 18.84 2.78 13.93
CA PRO A 195 19.01 1.79 15.00
C PRO A 195 17.69 1.22 15.52
N LEU A 196 16.61 2.03 15.50
CA LEU A 196 15.29 1.61 15.97
C LEU A 196 14.66 0.54 15.05
N VAL A 197 14.93 0.61 13.75
CA VAL A 197 14.49 -0.40 12.79
C VAL A 197 15.28 -1.68 12.99
N ALA A 198 16.60 -1.60 13.14
CA ALA A 198 17.46 -2.75 13.41
C ALA A 198 17.03 -3.46 14.71
N ALA A 199 16.84 -2.70 15.80
CA ALA A 199 16.37 -3.23 17.08
C ALA A 199 14.96 -3.88 17.03
N SER A 200 14.14 -3.55 16.05
CA SER A 200 12.82 -4.18 15.87
C SER A 200 12.88 -5.60 15.31
N LEU A 201 14.05 -6.03 14.85
CA LEU A 201 14.28 -7.35 14.25
C LEU A 201 14.97 -8.32 15.24
N GLU A 202 15.42 -7.81 16.37
CA GLU A 202 15.96 -8.65 17.42
C GLU A 202 14.83 -9.40 18.15
N PRO A 203 14.97 -10.70 18.41
CA PRO A 203 13.95 -11.51 19.06
C PRO A 203 13.70 -11.13 20.52
#